data_56d8c8ff7b11331552896d3139a8536f
#
_entry.id   56d8c8ff7b11331552896d3139a8536f
#
_cell.length_a   1.000
_cell.length_b   1.000
_cell.length_c   1.000
_cell.angle_alpha   90.00
_cell.angle_beta   90.00
_cell.angle_gamma   90.00
#
_symmetry.space_group_name_H-M   'P 1'
#
loop_
_entity.id
_entity.type
_entity.pdbx_description
1 polymer ?
#
loop_
_entity_poly.entity_id
_entity_poly.type
_entity_poly.pdbx_seq_one_letter_code
_entity_poly.pdbx_strand_id
1 'polypeptide(L)'
;MTEQSCVPKNTGVFYNGEFKNGDSLFLSRNPATGEEIAEISGASPAIVDKVVEHASKAQLCWSGLDIRERVACVRKFIRQI
;
A
#
# COMPACT_ATOMS: atom_id res chain seq x y z
N MET A 1 -22.80 6.38 14.78
CA MET A 1 -22.07 6.32 14.26
C MET A 1 -21.22 5.78 13.91
N THR A 2 -21.03 5.63 13.59
CA THR A 2 -20.25 4.94 13.32
C THR A 2 -18.98 5.29 13.06
N GLU A 3 -18.26 5.43 13.64
CA GLU A 3 -17.13 5.73 13.75
C GLU A 3 -16.11 5.00 13.20
N GLN A 4 -16.25 4.01 12.71
CA GLN A 4 -15.25 3.25 12.11
C GLN A 4 -14.73 3.87 10.86
N SER A 5 -15.05 5.05 10.58
CA SER A 5 -14.52 5.77 9.41
C SER A 5 -13.00 5.91 9.41
N CYS A 6 -12.34 5.73 10.55
CA CYS A 6 -10.88 5.83 10.59
C CYS A 6 -10.16 4.51 10.28
N VAL A 7 -10.91 3.42 10.09
CA VAL A 7 -10.32 2.12 9.76
C VAL A 7 -10.27 1.97 8.24
N PRO A 8 -9.10 1.66 7.66
CA PRO A 8 -9.01 1.49 6.21
C PRO A 8 -9.85 0.33 5.73
N LYS A 9 -10.41 0.48 4.55
CA LYS A 9 -11.18 -0.58 3.93
C LYS A 9 -10.30 -1.79 3.59
N ASN A 10 -9.08 -1.53 3.18
CA ASN A 10 -8.12 -2.57 2.85
C ASN A 10 -6.97 -2.51 3.84
N THR A 11 -6.68 -3.63 4.47
CA THR A 11 -5.61 -3.73 5.46
C THR A 11 -4.50 -4.68 5.02
N GLY A 12 -4.48 -5.04 3.75
CA GLY A 12 -3.48 -5.94 3.19
C GLY A 12 -2.29 -5.20 2.59
N VAL A 13 -1.53 -5.93 1.81
CA VAL A 13 -0.35 -5.42 1.13
C VAL A 13 -0.75 -4.89 -0.24
N PHE A 14 -0.25 -3.72 -0.60
CA PHE A 14 -0.52 -3.15 -1.92
C PHE A 14 0.72 -3.25 -2.79
N TYR A 15 0.62 -3.93 -3.91
CA TYR A 15 1.67 -3.95 -4.92
C TYR A 15 1.09 -4.39 -6.25
N ASN A 16 1.79 -4.06 -7.33
CA ASN A 16 1.36 -4.37 -8.69
C ASN A 16 -0.06 -3.88 -8.98
N GLY A 17 -0.41 -2.71 -8.42
CA GLY A 17 -1.71 -2.08 -8.68
C GLY A 17 -2.89 -2.65 -7.91
N GLU A 18 -2.67 -3.61 -7.02
CA GLU A 18 -3.74 -4.29 -6.31
C GLU A 18 -3.45 -4.45 -4.83
N PHE A 19 -4.53 -4.49 -4.03
CA PHE A 19 -4.43 -4.91 -2.64
C PHE A 19 -4.50 -6.43 -2.59
N LYS A 20 -3.58 -7.03 -1.85
CA LYS A 20 -3.51 -8.49 -1.67
C LYS A 20 -3.35 -8.82 -0.21
N ASN A 21 -3.86 -9.99 0.18
CA ASN A 21 -3.64 -10.45 1.54
C ASN A 21 -2.20 -10.91 1.70
N GLY A 22 -1.62 -10.57 2.84
CA GLY A 22 -0.32 -11.10 3.21
C GLY A 22 -0.45 -12.50 3.78
N ASP A 23 0.66 -13.03 4.25
CA ASP A 23 0.69 -14.38 4.82
C ASP A 23 0.93 -14.37 6.32
N SER A 24 0.79 -13.23 6.97
CA SER A 24 0.79 -13.13 8.43
C SER A 24 -0.28 -12.13 8.84
N LEU A 25 -0.73 -12.24 10.08
CA LEU A 25 -1.76 -11.33 10.61
C LEU A 25 -1.29 -10.77 11.93
N PHE A 26 -1.60 -9.52 12.17
CA PHE A 26 -1.38 -8.91 13.47
C PHE A 26 -2.50 -7.93 13.77
N LEU A 27 -2.69 -7.65 15.06
CA LEU A 27 -3.75 -6.76 15.50
C LEU A 27 -3.19 -5.38 15.77
N SER A 28 -3.90 -4.38 15.29
CA SER A 28 -3.63 -3.00 15.65
C SER A 28 -4.50 -2.65 16.84
N ARG A 29 -3.92 -2.11 17.90
CA ARG A 29 -4.64 -1.80 19.12
C ARG A 29 -4.55 -0.33 19.46
N ASN A 30 -5.61 0.16 20.09
CA ASN A 30 -5.62 1.52 20.58
C ASN A 30 -4.74 1.57 21.85
N PRO A 31 -3.64 2.31 21.84
CA PRO A 31 -2.73 2.32 23.00
C PRO A 31 -3.34 2.93 24.25
N ALA A 32 -4.39 3.73 24.12
CA ALA A 32 -5.03 4.35 25.26
C ALA A 32 -5.98 3.40 25.99
N THR A 33 -6.66 2.51 25.27
CA THR A 33 -7.68 1.63 25.84
C THR A 33 -7.33 0.15 25.75
N GLY A 34 -6.41 -0.23 24.89
CA GLY A 34 -6.08 -1.63 24.63
C GLY A 34 -7.05 -2.33 23.72
N GLU A 35 -8.09 -1.64 23.23
CA GLU A 35 -9.06 -2.24 22.34
C GLU A 35 -8.50 -2.51 20.96
N GLU A 36 -8.97 -3.58 20.32
CA GLU A 36 -8.57 -3.89 18.97
C GLU A 36 -9.19 -2.88 17.99
N ILE A 37 -8.37 -2.35 17.08
CA ILE A 37 -8.84 -1.45 16.04
C ILE A 37 -9.11 -2.24 14.76
N ALA A 38 -8.13 -3.02 14.33
CA ALA A 38 -8.23 -3.74 13.06
C ALA A 38 -7.23 -4.89 13.03
N GLU A 39 -7.53 -5.87 12.21
CA GLU A 39 -6.62 -6.96 11.91
C GLU A 39 -5.88 -6.60 10.62
N ILE A 40 -4.56 -6.60 10.67
CA ILE A 40 -3.73 -6.18 9.54
C ILE A 40 -3.06 -7.41 8.95
N SER A 41 -3.10 -7.50 7.63
CA SER A 41 -2.43 -8.56 6.91
C SER A 41 -1.00 -8.11 6.61
N GLY A 42 -0.03 -8.77 7.22
CA GLY A 42 1.38 -8.45 7.05
C GLY A 42 2.04 -9.27 5.95
N ALA A 43 3.26 -8.91 5.62
CA ALA A 43 4.01 -9.59 4.56
C ALA A 43 5.19 -10.35 5.14
N SER A 44 5.32 -11.62 4.73
CA SER A 44 6.52 -12.41 5.02
C SER A 44 7.67 -11.97 4.12
N PRO A 45 8.91 -12.40 4.38
CA PRO A 45 10.02 -12.13 3.49
C PRO A 45 9.76 -12.55 2.03
N ALA A 46 9.02 -13.64 1.83
CA ALA A 46 8.70 -14.09 0.47
C ALA A 46 7.81 -13.07 -0.26
N ILE A 47 6.84 -12.50 0.44
CA ILE A 47 5.98 -11.49 -0.16
C ILE A 47 6.74 -10.18 -0.39
N VAL A 48 7.61 -9.81 0.54
CA VAL A 48 8.46 -8.62 0.38
C VAL A 48 9.33 -8.77 -0.86
N ASP A 49 9.88 -9.94 -1.11
CA ASP A 49 10.67 -10.21 -2.32
C ASP A 49 9.85 -9.99 -3.59
N LYS A 50 8.60 -10.44 -3.59
CA LYS A 50 7.71 -10.22 -4.73
C LYS A 50 7.40 -8.74 -4.94
N VAL A 51 7.16 -8.02 -3.85
CA VAL A 51 6.89 -6.58 -3.91
C VAL A 51 8.07 -5.84 -4.52
N VAL A 52 9.28 -6.14 -4.07
CA VAL A 52 10.49 -5.50 -4.56
C VAL A 52 10.73 -5.87 -6.04
N GLU A 53 10.47 -7.11 -6.43
CA GLU A 53 10.59 -7.54 -7.81
C GLU A 53 9.66 -6.75 -8.72
N HIS A 54 8.40 -6.61 -8.34
CA HIS A 54 7.44 -5.82 -9.11
C HIS A 54 7.82 -4.35 -9.17
N ALA A 55 8.31 -3.80 -8.05
CA ALA A 55 8.75 -2.41 -8.00
C ALA A 55 9.95 -2.18 -8.91
N SER A 56 10.89 -3.13 -8.95
CA SER A 56 12.06 -3.03 -9.81
C SER A 56 11.68 -3.04 -11.28
N LYS A 57 10.74 -3.88 -11.66
CA LYS A 57 10.23 -3.92 -13.04
C LYS A 57 9.53 -2.63 -13.42
N ALA A 58 8.71 -2.11 -12.51
CA ALA A 58 8.01 -0.85 -12.73
C ALA A 58 8.99 0.31 -12.87
N GLN A 59 10.08 0.28 -12.11
CA GLN A 59 11.12 1.30 -12.19
C GLN A 59 11.76 1.36 -13.56
N LEU A 60 11.97 0.23 -14.20
CA LEU A 60 12.54 0.20 -15.55
C LEU A 60 11.63 0.92 -16.55
N CYS A 61 10.33 0.70 -16.44
CA CYS A 61 9.37 1.40 -17.30
C CYS A 61 9.34 2.89 -17.00
N TRP A 62 9.29 3.25 -15.72
CA TRP A 62 9.22 4.63 -15.29
C TRP A 62 10.46 5.42 -15.72
N SER A 63 11.64 4.85 -15.52
CA SER A 63 12.89 5.52 -15.86
C SER A 63 13.10 5.63 -17.37
N GLY A 64 12.40 4.81 -18.15
CA GLY A 64 12.43 4.89 -19.61
C GLY A 64 11.55 5.99 -20.18
N LEU A 65 10.65 6.56 -19.38
CA LEU A 65 9.82 7.67 -19.83
C LEU A 65 10.65 8.95 -19.86
N ASP A 66 10.31 9.87 -20.78
CA ASP A 66 11.01 11.13 -20.79
C ASP A 66 10.49 12.01 -19.64
N ILE A 67 11.25 13.06 -19.35
CA ILE A 67 10.94 13.92 -18.21
C ILE A 67 9.56 14.54 -18.29
N ARG A 68 9.09 14.86 -19.47
CA ARG A 68 7.77 15.48 -19.67
C ARG A 68 6.64 14.53 -19.30
N GLU A 69 6.80 13.26 -19.65
CA GLU A 69 5.82 12.23 -19.32
C GLU A 69 5.76 11.99 -17.82
N ARG A 70 6.92 11.94 -17.17
CA ARG A 70 6.98 11.77 -15.71
C ARG A 70 6.37 12.95 -14.98
N VAL A 71 6.66 14.15 -15.43
CA VAL A 71 6.07 15.37 -14.86
C VAL A 71 4.54 15.36 -15.00
N ALA A 72 4.05 14.94 -16.17
CA ALA A 72 2.61 14.85 -16.40
C ALA A 72 1.93 13.90 -15.43
N CYS A 73 2.55 12.75 -15.16
CA CYS A 73 2.01 11.77 -14.21
C CYS A 73 1.96 12.36 -12.78
N VAL A 74 3.02 13.03 -12.35
CA VAL A 74 3.06 13.63 -11.02
C VAL A 74 2.03 14.74 -10.88
N ARG A 75 1.85 15.56 -11.92
CA ARG A 75 0.83 16.61 -11.90
C ARG A 75 -0.57 16.05 -11.82
N LYS A 76 -0.80 14.94 -12.49
CA LYS A 76 -2.09 14.26 -12.43
C LYS A 76 -2.37 13.77 -11.00
N PHE A 77 -1.37 13.22 -10.35
CA PHE A 77 -1.48 12.80 -8.96
C PHE A 77 -1.80 13.99 -8.04
N ILE A 78 -1.10 15.10 -8.21
CA ILE A 78 -1.32 16.29 -7.41
C ILE A 78 -2.76 16.79 -7.54
N ARG A 79 -3.33 16.73 -8.73
CA ARG A 79 -4.71 17.17 -8.95
C ARG A 79 -5.75 16.31 -8.25
N GLN A 80 -5.38 15.08 -7.88
CA GLN A 80 -6.28 14.18 -7.14
C GLN A 80 -6.27 14.44 -5.64
N ILE A 81 -5.30 15.17 -5.14
CA ILE A 81 -5.23 15.54 -3.75
C ILE A 81 -6.02 16.82 -3.53
#